data_f78bd1d00b73af1098d84a06b66089c0
#
_entry.id   f78bd1d00b73af1098d84a06b66089c0
#
_cell.length_a   1.000
_cell.length_b   1.000
_cell.length_c   1.000
_cell.angle_alpha   90.00
_cell.angle_beta   90.00
_cell.angle_gamma   90.00
#
_symmetry.space_group_name_H-M   'P 1'
#
loop_
_entity.id
_entity.type
_entity.pdbx_description
1 polymer ?
#
loop_
_entity_poly.entity_id
_entity_poly.type
_entity_poly.pdbx_seq_one_letter_code
_entity_poly.pdbx_strand_id
1 'polypeptide(L)'
;MAKKLSNNKDNKKATASIGFSSKGKKAPTPKEEPKKEKLTKKQIIILVAVLLIAVITSGVVIGAVFAIRRINDPDFMKSDLSRYISIAENGYKGYTINIALDEFSEADVEREINKLITSKKTLNEQYKGRYPINNPLSLGDTVRIYYRGYTVGEDGRETDFDGSSNFADSVTVLEVGTGNVINADTGAVSGSFIGGFGEGLVGKIPGEYSEFKTTTSGRVMAGDVIYLSYTVIGGKDGVNKTVTNERIDLALPYIDELYGKGFTEFFTGKVVNGEASDFKNIGEDLDKLICRIGDSQTDTVYSDMKIEFVTRGCENNPITISVRFPANYQETTLRGKDAFFDVYVDSATVYDTPVFDDKFITETLKVDANTLDSYAGATLTEKYRAKVREELKTQIEESNHELLISEMWKFLNNHTIVKKLPKKTVEYYYNSYYNTIASYYQNYSQSYPSIDAFAIEYLKSSYGANLGTGDDWKAYVMKLAENDVTEKLIFYYIIREENLIPPESEYEKIYNKIYNEVFDYYFELNKEKFEKLEGEAYDKEINVLKSEIDGSYGDEYFKEQTYYYYCTRKMLEFANITK
;
A
#
# COMPACT_ATOMS: atom_id res chain seq x y z
N MET A 1 -0.65 -51.40 50.90
CA MET A 1 0.82 -51.42 51.05
C MET A 1 1.41 -50.50 50.00
N ALA A 2 1.76 -49.27 50.32
CA ALA A 2 3.10 -48.84 50.74
C ALA A 2 4.15 -49.16 49.65
N LYS A 3 4.85 -48.27 49.10
CA LYS A 3 5.71 -47.11 49.42
C LYS A 3 6.30 -46.59 48.11
N LYS A 4 6.28 -45.30 47.82
CA LYS A 4 7.29 -44.27 48.13
C LYS A 4 8.58 -44.25 47.27
N LEU A 5 8.79 -43.08 46.70
CA LEU A 5 10.08 -42.30 46.52
C LEU A 5 10.86 -42.65 45.25
N SER A 6 11.48 -41.75 44.53
CA SER A 6 11.83 -40.31 44.72
C SER A 6 12.56 -39.81 43.47
N ASN A 7 12.41 -38.55 43.21
CA ASN A 7 13.42 -37.58 42.71
C ASN A 7 14.39 -37.95 41.58
N ASN A 8 14.45 -37.18 40.48
CA ASN A 8 15.32 -36.02 40.40
C ASN A 8 15.23 -35.31 39.02
N LYS A 9 14.95 -34.05 39.06
CA LYS A 9 15.62 -32.86 38.51
C LYS A 9 15.96 -32.74 37.02
N ASP A 10 15.43 -31.67 36.53
CA ASP A 10 16.02 -30.61 35.71
C ASP A 10 16.21 -30.85 34.20
N ASN A 11 15.32 -30.26 33.44
CA ASN A 11 15.77 -29.30 32.45
C ASN A 11 14.60 -28.39 32.04
N LYS A 12 14.62 -27.15 32.55
CA LYS A 12 13.77 -26.07 32.14
C LYS A 12 14.27 -25.53 30.80
N LYS A 13 13.41 -25.51 29.80
CA LYS A 13 13.45 -24.50 28.74
C LYS A 13 12.16 -23.73 28.85
N ALA A 14 12.32 -22.44 29.06
CA ALA A 14 11.27 -21.48 29.27
C ALA A 14 10.56 -21.21 27.94
N THR A 15 9.26 -21.48 27.90
CA THR A 15 8.32 -20.86 26.98
C THR A 15 7.47 -19.94 27.82
N ALA A 16 7.54 -18.66 27.57
CA ALA A 16 6.72 -17.65 28.24
C ALA A 16 5.31 -17.74 27.69
N SER A 17 4.41 -18.37 28.45
CA SER A 17 2.98 -18.27 28.27
C SER A 17 2.43 -17.23 29.23
N ILE A 18 1.84 -16.16 28.72
CA ILE A 18 1.08 -15.19 29.50
C ILE A 18 -0.23 -15.89 29.94
N GLY A 19 -0.30 -16.24 31.22
CA GLY A 19 -1.45 -16.87 31.82
C GLY A 19 -2.55 -15.86 32.14
N PHE A 20 -3.78 -16.14 31.73
CA PHE A 20 -4.97 -15.52 32.29
C PHE A 20 -5.57 -16.44 33.37
N SER A 21 -5.71 -15.85 34.55
CA SER A 21 -6.33 -16.47 35.74
C SER A 21 -7.83 -16.66 35.54
N SER A 22 -8.31 -17.87 35.69
CA SER A 22 -9.74 -18.20 35.73
C SER A 22 -10.28 -18.18 37.14
N LYS A 23 -11.32 -17.39 37.40
CA LYS A 23 -12.32 -17.70 38.44
C LYS A 23 -13.72 -17.33 37.99
N GLY A 24 -14.64 -18.28 38.02
CA GLY A 24 -16.08 -18.03 38.09
C GLY A 24 -16.92 -18.71 37.03
N LYS A 25 -17.40 -19.91 37.31
CA LYS A 25 -18.45 -20.60 36.54
C LYS A 25 -19.78 -19.86 36.65
N LYS A 26 -20.41 -19.52 35.53
CA LYS A 26 -21.86 -19.39 35.35
C LYS A 26 -22.27 -19.98 34.00
N ALA A 27 -23.52 -20.54 33.99
CA ALA A 27 -24.11 -21.36 32.96
C ALA A 27 -24.28 -20.72 31.56
N PRO A 28 -24.48 -21.52 30.50
CA PRO A 28 -24.35 -21.08 29.10
C PRO A 28 -25.58 -20.31 28.63
N THR A 29 -25.35 -19.14 28.09
CA THR A 29 -26.28 -18.37 27.24
C THR A 29 -25.97 -18.62 25.76
N PRO A 30 -26.94 -18.42 24.84
CA PRO A 30 -26.85 -18.87 23.44
C PRO A 30 -25.69 -18.20 22.70
N LYS A 31 -25.09 -18.96 21.81
CA LYS A 31 -23.99 -18.54 20.95
C LYS A 31 -24.42 -17.36 20.05
N GLU A 32 -23.93 -16.18 20.32
CA GLU A 32 -23.83 -15.11 19.32
C GLU A 32 -22.75 -15.49 18.29
N GLU A 33 -23.04 -15.22 17.02
CA GLU A 33 -22.06 -15.35 15.94
C GLU A 33 -20.84 -14.48 16.22
N PRO A 34 -19.62 -14.92 15.89
CA PRO A 34 -18.43 -14.15 16.15
C PRO A 34 -18.46 -12.87 15.30
N LYS A 35 -18.63 -11.73 15.96
CA LYS A 35 -18.37 -10.42 15.35
C LYS A 35 -16.94 -10.42 14.84
N LYS A 36 -16.76 -10.17 13.54
CA LYS A 36 -15.44 -9.88 12.96
C LYS A 36 -14.83 -8.71 13.73
N GLU A 37 -13.86 -8.98 14.56
CA GLU A 37 -13.10 -7.92 15.24
C GLU A 37 -12.38 -7.11 14.17
N LYS A 38 -12.75 -5.84 14.05
CA LYS A 38 -12.08 -4.89 13.17
C LYS A 38 -10.67 -4.64 13.72
N LEU A 39 -9.68 -4.72 12.86
CA LEU A 39 -8.29 -4.42 13.19
C LEU A 39 -8.20 -3.06 13.89
N THR A 40 -7.55 -3.01 15.02
CA THR A 40 -7.30 -1.75 15.75
C THR A 40 -6.30 -0.88 14.98
N LYS A 41 -6.30 0.46 15.23
CA LYS A 41 -5.27 1.37 14.67
C LYS A 41 -3.85 0.81 14.82
N LYS A 42 -3.55 0.17 15.95
CA LYS A 42 -2.28 -0.50 16.23
C LYS A 42 -2.02 -1.67 15.28
N GLN A 43 -3.04 -2.43 14.95
CA GLN A 43 -2.94 -3.56 14.00
C GLN A 43 -2.84 -3.08 12.55
N ILE A 44 -3.47 -1.94 12.21
CA ILE A 44 -3.36 -1.33 10.88
C ILE A 44 -1.98 -0.67 10.71
N ILE A 45 -1.48 0.03 11.71
CA ILE A 45 -0.10 0.57 11.73
C ILE A 45 0.91 -0.57 11.67
N ILE A 46 0.66 -1.65 12.40
CA ILE A 46 1.47 -2.88 12.33
C ILE A 46 1.36 -3.52 10.94
N LEU A 47 0.18 -3.52 10.30
CA LEU A 47 -0.01 -4.07 8.95
C LEU A 47 0.65 -3.20 7.87
N VAL A 48 0.57 -1.88 8.02
CA VAL A 48 1.25 -0.91 7.14
C VAL A 48 2.76 -0.90 7.41
N ALA A 49 3.19 -0.98 8.67
CA ALA A 49 4.61 -1.15 9.01
C ALA A 49 5.13 -2.54 8.58
N VAL A 50 4.33 -3.59 8.67
CA VAL A 50 4.64 -4.93 8.15
C VAL A 50 4.61 -4.94 6.62
N LEU A 51 3.78 -4.14 5.95
CA LEU A 51 3.82 -3.95 4.50
C LEU A 51 5.01 -3.06 4.06
N LEU A 52 5.33 -2.01 4.80
CA LEU A 52 6.58 -1.24 4.61
C LEU A 52 7.81 -2.09 4.92
N ILE A 53 7.77 -2.89 5.97
CA ILE A 53 8.79 -3.88 6.29
C ILE A 53 8.77 -5.03 5.28
N ALA A 54 7.66 -5.41 4.69
CA ALA A 54 7.62 -6.42 3.63
C ALA A 54 8.16 -5.88 2.29
N VAL A 55 8.07 -4.60 2.04
CA VAL A 55 8.76 -3.93 0.92
C VAL A 55 10.25 -3.76 1.24
N ILE A 56 10.58 -3.37 2.46
CA ILE A 56 11.95 -3.43 3.01
C ILE A 56 12.42 -4.89 3.09
N THR A 57 11.55 -5.86 3.37
CA THR A 57 11.87 -7.28 3.51
C THR A 57 11.89 -8.07 2.21
N SER A 58 11.52 -7.58 1.05
CA SER A 58 12.02 -8.22 -0.18
C SER A 58 13.54 -8.01 -0.34
N GLY A 59 14.10 -6.89 0.11
CA GLY A 59 15.55 -6.73 0.31
C GLY A 59 16.06 -7.28 1.65
N VAL A 60 15.26 -7.28 2.71
CA VAL A 60 15.60 -7.68 4.10
C VAL A 60 15.30 -9.15 4.40
N VAL A 61 14.41 -9.83 3.68
CA VAL A 61 14.33 -11.31 3.74
C VAL A 61 15.61 -11.92 3.17
N ILE A 62 16.16 -11.37 2.12
CA ILE A 62 17.52 -11.71 1.68
C ILE A 62 18.49 -11.45 2.84
N GLY A 63 18.40 -10.33 3.53
CA GLY A 63 19.26 -9.98 4.65
C GLY A 63 19.03 -10.80 5.92
N ALA A 64 17.81 -10.98 6.40
CA ALA A 64 17.51 -11.76 7.62
C ALA A 64 17.88 -13.24 7.47
N VAL A 65 17.82 -13.75 6.25
CA VAL A 65 18.25 -15.10 5.93
C VAL A 65 19.79 -15.20 5.87
N PHE A 66 20.51 -14.09 5.67
CA PHE A 66 21.97 -14.05 5.82
C PHE A 66 22.40 -14.25 7.28
N ALA A 67 21.62 -13.77 8.25
CA ALA A 67 22.01 -13.68 9.65
C ALA A 67 21.93 -14.99 10.45
N ILE A 68 21.24 -16.01 9.99
CA ILE A 68 21.03 -17.21 10.80
C ILE A 68 22.01 -18.34 10.45
N ARG A 69 23.15 -18.31 11.14
CA ARG A 69 24.09 -19.39 11.41
C ARG A 69 24.87 -20.03 10.26
N ARG A 70 26.19 -19.98 10.39
CA ARG A 70 27.22 -20.88 9.86
C ARG A 70 26.84 -22.36 10.01
N ILE A 71 25.95 -22.87 9.19
CA ILE A 71 25.75 -24.30 9.06
C ILE A 71 26.13 -24.67 7.63
N ASN A 72 27.38 -25.04 7.40
CA ASN A 72 27.89 -25.66 6.16
C ASN A 72 27.59 -24.93 4.86
N ASP A 73 27.36 -23.63 4.91
CA ASP A 73 27.31 -22.81 3.71
C ASP A 73 28.74 -22.69 3.16
N PRO A 74 28.96 -22.91 1.87
CA PRO A 74 30.28 -22.65 1.31
C PRO A 74 30.60 -21.19 1.59
N ASP A 75 31.81 -20.90 2.09
CA ASP A 75 32.30 -19.52 2.23
C ASP A 75 32.40 -18.94 0.82
N PHE A 76 31.31 -18.27 0.37
CA PHE A 76 31.22 -17.72 -0.98
C PHE A 76 32.27 -16.64 -1.22
N MET A 77 32.81 -16.02 -0.18
CA MET A 77 33.95 -15.12 -0.32
C MET A 77 35.22 -15.84 -0.75
N LYS A 78 35.38 -17.14 -0.42
CA LYS A 78 36.55 -17.95 -0.74
C LYS A 78 36.31 -19.02 -1.76
N SER A 79 35.04 -19.36 -2.04
CA SER A 79 34.67 -20.43 -2.98
C SER A 79 34.85 -20.01 -4.43
N ASP A 80 35.11 -20.98 -5.31
CA ASP A 80 35.05 -20.77 -6.75
C ASP A 80 33.60 -20.70 -7.23
N LEU A 81 33.09 -19.47 -7.42
CA LEU A 81 31.71 -19.21 -7.83
C LEU A 81 31.43 -19.58 -9.27
N SER A 82 32.48 -19.71 -10.11
CA SER A 82 32.34 -20.11 -11.51
C SER A 82 31.72 -21.50 -11.68
N ARG A 83 31.72 -22.30 -10.63
CA ARG A 83 31.05 -23.61 -10.60
C ARG A 83 29.53 -23.51 -10.57
N TYR A 84 29.00 -22.42 -10.07
CA TYR A 84 27.59 -22.20 -9.81
C TYR A 84 26.94 -21.31 -10.84
N ILE A 85 27.59 -20.19 -11.15
CA ILE A 85 27.07 -19.18 -12.08
C ILE A 85 28.11 -18.79 -13.13
N SER A 86 27.64 -18.14 -14.18
CA SER A 86 28.48 -17.44 -15.14
C SER A 86 27.80 -16.14 -15.52
N ILE A 87 28.48 -15.03 -15.27
CA ILE A 87 28.09 -13.71 -15.73
C ILE A 87 29.02 -13.37 -16.91
N ALA A 88 28.48 -12.80 -17.98
CA ALA A 88 29.30 -12.35 -19.09
C ALA A 88 30.33 -11.31 -18.60
N GLU A 89 31.49 -11.24 -19.25
CA GLU A 89 32.52 -10.24 -18.91
C GLU A 89 31.90 -8.83 -18.97
N ASN A 90 31.97 -8.10 -17.84
CA ASN A 90 31.29 -6.82 -17.63
C ASN A 90 29.76 -6.86 -17.81
N GLY A 91 29.14 -8.05 -17.80
CA GLY A 91 27.67 -8.21 -17.96
C GLY A 91 26.82 -7.58 -16.84
N TYR A 92 27.47 -7.07 -15.79
CA TYR A 92 26.85 -6.31 -14.69
C TYR A 92 27.24 -4.81 -14.70
N LYS A 93 27.88 -4.32 -15.77
CA LYS A 93 28.29 -2.89 -15.94
C LYS A 93 27.68 -2.29 -17.19
N GLY A 94 27.32 -1.00 -17.09
CA GLY A 94 26.84 -0.23 -18.24
C GLY A 94 25.45 -0.58 -18.72
N TYR A 95 24.69 -1.38 -17.96
CA TYR A 95 23.28 -1.64 -18.25
C TYR A 95 22.41 -0.42 -17.93
N THR A 96 21.25 -0.34 -18.56
CA THR A 96 20.33 0.78 -18.37
C THR A 96 19.14 0.36 -17.51
N ILE A 97 18.85 1.15 -16.49
CA ILE A 97 17.59 1.11 -15.73
C ILE A 97 16.76 2.31 -16.18
N ASN A 98 15.59 2.03 -16.73
CA ASN A 98 14.62 3.06 -17.13
C ASN A 98 13.37 2.90 -16.28
N ILE A 99 13.24 3.74 -15.26
CA ILE A 99 12.12 3.71 -14.33
C ILE A 99 11.83 5.12 -13.82
N ALA A 100 10.54 5.44 -13.67
CA ALA A 100 10.14 6.66 -13.00
C ALA A 100 10.56 6.60 -11.53
N LEU A 101 11.11 7.68 -11.02
CA LEU A 101 11.49 7.84 -9.62
C LEU A 101 10.65 8.96 -9.00
N ASP A 102 10.38 8.81 -7.72
CA ASP A 102 9.65 9.83 -6.96
C ASP A 102 10.55 11.06 -6.76
N GLU A 103 9.96 12.23 -6.92
CA GLU A 103 10.64 13.51 -6.72
C GLU A 103 10.05 14.20 -5.48
N PHE A 104 10.93 14.75 -4.66
CA PHE A 104 10.52 15.53 -3.51
C PHE A 104 9.85 16.85 -3.94
N SER A 105 8.79 17.22 -3.23
CA SER A 105 8.12 18.51 -3.37
C SER A 105 7.87 19.18 -2.02
N GLU A 106 7.77 20.50 -1.98
CA GLU A 106 7.36 21.20 -0.75
C GLU A 106 5.92 20.87 -0.34
N ALA A 107 5.09 20.42 -1.28
CA ALA A 107 3.74 19.94 -0.97
C ALA A 107 3.76 18.70 -0.07
N ASP A 108 4.81 17.88 -0.13
CA ASP A 108 4.96 16.73 0.76
C ASP A 108 5.18 17.17 2.21
N VAL A 109 5.96 18.23 2.41
CA VAL A 109 6.16 18.83 3.75
C VAL A 109 4.84 19.37 4.30
N GLU A 110 4.09 20.12 3.48
CA GLU A 110 2.77 20.63 3.91
C GLU A 110 1.80 19.50 4.23
N ARG A 111 1.82 18.42 3.48
CA ARG A 111 0.99 17.23 3.75
C ARG A 111 1.29 16.62 5.12
N GLU A 112 2.56 16.46 5.47
CA GLU A 112 2.94 15.91 6.78
C GLU A 112 2.57 16.88 7.92
N ILE A 113 2.79 18.19 7.74
CA ILE A 113 2.35 19.20 8.70
C ILE A 113 0.82 19.17 8.85
N ASN A 114 0.07 19.06 7.77
CA ASN A 114 -1.38 18.96 7.79
C ASN A 114 -1.87 17.71 8.54
N LYS A 115 -1.21 16.56 8.38
CA LYS A 115 -1.51 15.34 9.15
C LYS A 115 -1.33 15.57 10.66
N LEU A 116 -0.28 16.28 11.07
CA LEU A 116 -0.06 16.61 12.47
C LEU A 116 -1.16 17.53 13.01
N ILE A 117 -1.51 18.58 12.28
CA ILE A 117 -2.56 19.53 12.65
C ILE A 117 -3.92 18.82 12.75
N THR A 118 -4.30 18.06 11.73
CA THR A 118 -5.61 17.39 11.71
C THR A 118 -5.73 16.28 12.73
N SER A 119 -4.61 15.68 13.17
CA SER A 119 -4.61 14.71 14.26
C SER A 119 -5.08 15.30 15.60
N LYS A 120 -5.10 16.62 15.72
CA LYS A 120 -5.49 17.40 16.93
C LYS A 120 -6.73 18.25 16.71
N LYS A 121 -7.46 18.04 15.61
CA LYS A 121 -8.71 18.75 15.32
C LYS A 121 -9.80 18.46 16.34
N THR A 122 -10.71 19.40 16.53
CA THR A 122 -11.91 19.26 17.35
C THR A 122 -13.15 19.58 16.53
N LEU A 123 -14.26 18.92 16.86
CA LEU A 123 -15.52 19.19 16.17
C LEU A 123 -15.95 20.64 16.42
N ASN A 124 -16.27 21.36 15.35
CA ASN A 124 -16.77 22.73 15.47
C ASN A 124 -18.20 22.72 16.04
N GLU A 125 -18.39 23.28 17.22
CA GLU A 125 -19.65 23.28 17.96
C GLU A 125 -20.75 24.13 17.29
N GLN A 126 -20.35 25.16 16.52
CA GLN A 126 -21.30 26.04 15.81
C GLN A 126 -22.00 25.33 14.68
N TYR A 127 -21.30 24.38 14.05
CA TYR A 127 -21.76 23.68 12.87
C TYR A 127 -22.07 22.20 13.16
N LYS A 128 -22.60 21.90 14.33
CA LYS A 128 -23.12 20.56 14.64
C LYS A 128 -24.24 20.20 13.68
N GLY A 129 -23.87 19.63 12.53
CA GLY A 129 -24.81 19.25 11.49
C GLY A 129 -24.30 19.56 10.10
N ARG A 130 -25.19 19.90 9.20
CA ARG A 130 -24.88 20.11 7.78
C ARG A 130 -24.13 21.43 7.57
N TYR A 131 -23.00 21.31 6.92
CA TYR A 131 -22.21 22.43 6.42
C TYR A 131 -22.97 23.23 5.36
N PRO A 132 -22.89 24.57 5.40
CA PRO A 132 -23.34 25.37 4.27
C PRO A 132 -22.48 25.08 3.05
N ILE A 133 -23.06 24.48 2.02
CA ILE A 133 -22.40 23.98 0.81
C ILE A 133 -21.63 25.09 0.05
N ASN A 134 -21.89 26.35 0.37
CA ASN A 134 -21.29 27.51 -0.30
C ASN A 134 -20.02 28.04 0.37
N ASN A 135 -19.54 27.40 1.43
CA ASN A 135 -18.30 27.80 2.09
C ASN A 135 -17.10 26.99 1.56
N PRO A 136 -15.92 27.61 1.51
CA PRO A 136 -14.71 26.87 1.17
C PRO A 136 -14.44 25.75 2.19
N LEU A 137 -14.08 24.57 1.70
CA LEU A 137 -13.64 23.48 2.55
C LEU A 137 -12.35 23.85 3.26
N SER A 138 -12.29 23.55 4.54
CA SER A 138 -11.14 23.85 5.41
C SER A 138 -10.34 22.59 5.73
N LEU A 139 -9.06 22.78 6.03
CA LEU A 139 -8.20 21.70 6.51
C LEU A 139 -8.84 21.00 7.72
N GLY A 140 -8.91 19.67 7.65
CA GLY A 140 -9.47 18.84 8.71
C GLY A 140 -10.98 18.63 8.63
N ASP A 141 -11.71 19.34 7.79
CA ASP A 141 -13.12 19.04 7.53
C ASP A 141 -13.27 17.59 7.07
N THR A 142 -14.39 16.98 7.38
CA THR A 142 -14.70 15.64 6.89
C THR A 142 -15.84 15.74 5.90
N VAL A 143 -15.58 15.31 4.67
CA VAL A 143 -16.54 15.34 3.57
C VAL A 143 -17.02 13.95 3.18
N ARG A 144 -18.29 13.86 2.80
CA ARG A 144 -18.87 12.69 2.14
C ARG A 144 -18.83 12.95 0.65
N ILE A 145 -18.14 12.09 -0.09
CA ILE A 145 -17.90 12.32 -1.50
C ILE A 145 -18.30 11.15 -2.38
N TYR A 146 -18.68 11.46 -3.59
CA TYR A 146 -18.60 10.59 -4.76
C TYR A 146 -17.46 11.09 -5.64
N TYR A 147 -16.82 10.21 -6.37
CA TYR A 147 -15.73 10.60 -7.25
C TYR A 147 -15.62 9.69 -8.47
N ARG A 148 -15.01 10.24 -9.50
CA ARG A 148 -14.54 9.54 -10.69
C ARG A 148 -13.11 9.93 -10.97
N GLY A 149 -12.21 8.95 -11.09
CA GLY A 149 -10.83 9.14 -11.50
C GLY A 149 -10.60 8.68 -12.94
N TYR A 150 -9.76 9.41 -13.65
CA TYR A 150 -9.41 9.07 -15.03
C TYR A 150 -8.01 9.59 -15.39
N THR A 151 -7.40 8.94 -16.36
CA THR A 151 -6.21 9.45 -17.05
C THR A 151 -6.59 10.03 -18.38
N VAL A 152 -5.80 10.97 -18.90
CA VAL A 152 -6.03 11.57 -20.21
C VAL A 152 -4.92 11.11 -21.15
N GLY A 153 -5.28 10.48 -22.25
CA GLY A 153 -4.36 10.05 -23.30
C GLY A 153 -3.82 11.23 -24.13
N GLU A 154 -2.81 10.99 -24.96
CA GLU A 154 -2.26 11.98 -25.89
C GLU A 154 -3.32 12.49 -26.90
N ASP A 155 -4.33 11.68 -27.18
CA ASP A 155 -5.47 12.01 -28.03
C ASP A 155 -6.56 12.82 -27.29
N GLY A 156 -6.32 13.16 -26.02
CA GLY A 156 -7.27 13.89 -25.17
C GLY A 156 -8.42 13.05 -24.62
N ARG A 157 -8.40 11.72 -24.84
CA ARG A 157 -9.45 10.83 -24.31
C ARG A 157 -9.22 10.50 -22.84
N GLU A 158 -10.31 10.54 -22.11
CA GLU A 158 -10.33 10.08 -20.72
C GLU A 158 -10.42 8.55 -20.70
N THR A 159 -9.66 7.95 -19.80
CA THR A 159 -9.68 6.50 -19.56
C THR A 159 -9.82 6.26 -18.07
N ASP A 160 -10.92 5.67 -17.66
CA ASP A 160 -11.16 5.25 -16.28
C ASP A 160 -10.24 4.07 -15.95
N PHE A 161 -9.85 3.93 -14.69
CA PHE A 161 -9.03 2.81 -14.20
C PHE A 161 -9.75 2.07 -13.08
N ASP A 162 -9.30 0.87 -12.76
CA ASP A 162 -9.94 0.04 -11.74
C ASP A 162 -9.95 0.74 -10.37
N GLY A 163 -11.10 0.74 -9.71
CA GLY A 163 -11.32 1.46 -8.45
C GLY A 163 -11.40 2.99 -8.58
N SER A 164 -11.45 3.52 -9.80
CA SER A 164 -11.47 4.98 -10.02
C SER A 164 -12.77 5.67 -9.64
N SER A 165 -13.86 4.93 -9.41
CA SER A 165 -15.17 5.50 -9.13
C SER A 165 -15.89 4.76 -8.01
N ASN A 166 -16.65 5.51 -7.21
CA ASN A 166 -17.52 4.95 -6.16
C ASN A 166 -19.01 5.22 -6.38
N PHE A 167 -19.42 5.65 -7.55
CA PHE A 167 -20.83 5.96 -7.82
C PHE A 167 -21.78 4.78 -7.67
N ALA A 168 -21.30 3.56 -7.95
CA ALA A 168 -22.08 2.33 -7.79
C ALA A 168 -22.09 1.81 -6.35
N ASP A 169 -21.22 2.36 -5.51
CA ASP A 169 -21.00 1.92 -4.14
C ASP A 169 -21.59 2.91 -3.12
N SER A 170 -21.16 2.81 -1.89
CA SER A 170 -21.48 3.76 -0.85
C SER A 170 -20.57 4.99 -0.92
N VAL A 171 -21.10 6.14 -0.49
CA VAL A 171 -20.35 7.37 -0.35
C VAL A 171 -19.07 7.15 0.48
N THR A 172 -17.97 7.75 0.03
CA THR A 172 -16.69 7.72 0.76
C THR A 172 -16.62 8.91 1.72
N VAL A 173 -16.20 8.67 2.95
CA VAL A 173 -15.96 9.73 3.93
C VAL A 173 -14.47 10.06 3.93
N LEU A 174 -14.12 11.30 3.65
CA LEU A 174 -12.75 11.76 3.44
C LEU A 174 -12.42 12.95 4.35
N GLU A 175 -11.19 13.00 4.85
CA GLU A 175 -10.63 14.16 5.55
C GLU A 175 -9.93 15.11 4.57
N VAL A 176 -10.38 16.36 4.55
CA VAL A 176 -9.84 17.40 3.67
C VAL A 176 -8.41 17.78 4.11
N GLY A 177 -7.52 17.87 3.17
CA GLY A 177 -6.11 18.24 3.37
C GLY A 177 -5.17 17.08 3.68
N THR A 178 -5.68 15.92 4.10
CA THR A 178 -4.84 14.73 4.33
C THR A 178 -5.17 13.59 3.36
N GLY A 179 -6.38 13.57 2.82
CA GLY A 179 -6.85 12.47 1.99
C GLY A 179 -7.16 11.19 2.75
N ASN A 180 -7.19 11.23 4.09
CA ASN A 180 -7.54 10.06 4.89
C ASN A 180 -8.99 9.64 4.67
N VAL A 181 -9.21 8.37 4.41
CA VAL A 181 -10.54 7.76 4.35
C VAL A 181 -10.98 7.40 5.76
N ILE A 182 -12.12 7.94 6.17
CA ILE A 182 -12.66 7.77 7.52
C ILE A 182 -13.76 6.70 7.49
N ASN A 183 -13.67 5.73 8.36
CA ASN A 183 -14.76 4.77 8.55
C ASN A 183 -15.93 5.48 9.24
N ALA A 184 -17.07 5.55 8.58
CA ALA A 184 -18.26 6.30 9.03
C ALA A 184 -18.80 5.81 10.38
N ASP A 185 -18.67 4.51 10.70
CA ASP A 185 -19.20 3.91 11.94
C ASP A 185 -18.27 4.14 13.14
N THR A 186 -16.97 4.13 12.91
CA THR A 186 -15.95 4.14 13.99
C THR A 186 -15.21 5.46 14.10
N GLY A 187 -15.28 6.32 13.09
CA GLY A 187 -14.46 7.55 12.99
C GLY A 187 -12.96 7.28 12.81
N ALA A 188 -12.55 6.02 12.63
CA ALA A 188 -11.15 5.67 12.47
C ALA A 188 -10.70 5.81 11.02
N VAL A 189 -9.43 6.14 10.80
CA VAL A 189 -8.81 6.09 9.47
C VAL A 189 -8.79 4.64 8.99
N SER A 190 -9.37 4.38 7.83
CA SER A 190 -9.43 3.06 7.20
C SER A 190 -8.54 2.92 5.96
N GLY A 191 -8.02 4.03 5.46
CA GLY A 191 -7.14 4.11 4.29
C GLY A 191 -6.81 5.56 3.97
N SER A 192 -6.19 5.79 2.82
CA SER A 192 -5.95 7.15 2.30
C SER A 192 -5.95 7.13 0.79
N PHE A 193 -6.36 8.24 0.19
CA PHE A 193 -6.11 8.53 -1.22
C PHE A 193 -4.62 8.86 -1.43
N ILE A 194 -4.21 8.82 -2.69
CA ILE A 194 -2.87 9.27 -3.08
C ILE A 194 -2.67 10.75 -2.75
N GLY A 195 -1.41 11.14 -2.54
CA GLY A 195 -1.07 12.52 -2.25
C GLY A 195 -1.58 13.49 -3.30
N GLY A 196 -2.02 14.66 -2.86
CA GLY A 196 -2.64 15.68 -3.69
C GLY A 196 -4.18 15.61 -3.73
N PHE A 197 -4.79 14.47 -3.42
CA PHE A 197 -6.24 14.32 -3.48
C PHE A 197 -6.94 15.15 -2.36
N GLY A 198 -6.59 14.91 -1.11
CA GLY A 198 -7.17 15.64 0.03
C GLY A 198 -6.80 17.11 0.02
N GLU A 199 -5.57 17.41 -0.32
CA GLU A 199 -5.03 18.76 -0.41
C GLU A 199 -5.72 19.57 -1.51
N GLY A 200 -6.06 18.93 -2.62
CA GLY A 200 -6.76 19.55 -3.74
C GLY A 200 -8.18 20.05 -3.39
N LEU A 201 -8.75 19.57 -2.30
CA LEU A 201 -10.05 20.02 -1.80
C LEU A 201 -9.98 21.26 -0.91
N VAL A 202 -8.82 21.56 -0.32
CA VAL A 202 -8.68 22.71 0.58
C VAL A 202 -8.97 24.01 -0.15
N GLY A 203 -9.85 24.85 0.41
CA GLY A 203 -10.26 26.11 -0.16
C GLY A 203 -11.24 26.01 -1.33
N LYS A 204 -11.60 24.81 -1.76
CA LYS A 204 -12.62 24.63 -2.80
C LYS A 204 -14.01 24.77 -2.22
N ILE A 205 -14.87 25.39 -2.99
CA ILE A 205 -16.30 25.50 -2.67
C ILE A 205 -16.98 24.33 -3.36
N PRO A 206 -17.57 23.40 -2.58
CA PRO A 206 -18.33 22.31 -3.14
C PRO A 206 -19.58 22.87 -3.78
N GLY A 207 -19.81 23.11 -4.90
CA GLY A 207 -21.02 23.67 -5.52
C GLY A 207 -22.32 23.19 -4.86
N GLU A 208 -23.44 23.79 -5.17
CA GLU A 208 -24.73 23.27 -4.73
C GLU A 208 -24.85 21.83 -5.22
N TYR A 209 -24.74 20.87 -4.30
CA TYR A 209 -25.13 19.52 -4.56
C TYR A 209 -26.66 19.50 -4.75
N SER A 210 -27.11 19.57 -5.98
CA SER A 210 -28.44 19.08 -6.27
C SER A 210 -28.37 17.57 -6.11
N GLU A 211 -29.11 17.03 -5.14
CA GLU A 211 -29.29 15.59 -4.96
C GLU A 211 -29.17 14.88 -6.31
N PHE A 212 -28.46 13.73 -6.37
CA PHE A 212 -28.50 12.88 -7.56
C PHE A 212 -29.98 12.74 -7.93
N LYS A 213 -30.46 13.56 -8.85
CA LYS A 213 -31.84 13.50 -9.26
C LYS A 213 -31.99 12.23 -10.06
N THR A 214 -32.23 11.15 -9.36
CA THR A 214 -32.99 10.09 -9.95
C THR A 214 -34.27 10.72 -10.45
N THR A 215 -34.42 10.74 -11.71
CA THR A 215 -35.73 11.04 -12.28
C THR A 215 -36.52 9.77 -12.20
N THR A 216 -37.44 9.77 -11.28
CA THR A 216 -38.43 8.71 -11.05
C THR A 216 -39.34 8.42 -12.23
N SER A 217 -39.33 9.25 -13.24
CA SER A 217 -40.16 9.09 -14.45
C SER A 217 -39.50 9.83 -15.60
N GLY A 218 -38.24 9.59 -15.84
CA GLY A 218 -37.52 10.30 -16.85
C GLY A 218 -37.07 9.41 -17.98
N ARG A 219 -36.58 10.05 -19.00
CA ARG A 219 -35.84 9.42 -20.09
C ARG A 219 -34.36 9.69 -19.88
N VAL A 220 -33.51 8.79 -20.32
CA VAL A 220 -32.07 9.05 -20.43
C VAL A 220 -31.89 10.29 -21.31
N MET A 221 -31.18 11.28 -20.82
CA MET A 221 -30.91 12.52 -21.54
C MET A 221 -29.47 12.51 -22.09
N ALA A 222 -29.26 13.30 -23.13
CA ALA A 222 -27.90 13.57 -23.59
C ALA A 222 -27.10 14.17 -22.42
N GLY A 223 -25.94 13.57 -22.07
CA GLY A 223 -25.13 13.99 -20.95
C GLY A 223 -25.39 13.25 -19.64
N ASP A 224 -26.34 12.32 -19.62
CA ASP A 224 -26.48 11.41 -18.50
C ASP A 224 -25.31 10.40 -18.44
N VAL A 225 -24.97 9.94 -17.24
CA VAL A 225 -24.09 8.80 -17.03
C VAL A 225 -24.94 7.57 -16.79
N ILE A 226 -24.80 6.57 -17.66
CA ILE A 226 -25.48 5.28 -17.51
C ILE A 226 -24.51 4.22 -17.01
N TYR A 227 -25.02 3.30 -16.20
CA TYR A 227 -24.30 2.11 -15.79
C TYR A 227 -24.94 0.91 -16.49
N LEU A 228 -24.17 0.33 -17.42
CA LEU A 228 -24.70 -0.62 -18.39
C LEU A 228 -24.07 -2.00 -18.20
N SER A 229 -24.91 -3.03 -18.14
CA SER A 229 -24.50 -4.43 -18.31
C SER A 229 -24.91 -4.92 -19.67
N TYR A 230 -24.04 -5.61 -20.40
CA TYR A 230 -24.31 -6.06 -21.76
C TYR A 230 -23.39 -7.22 -22.19
N THR A 231 -23.73 -7.86 -23.29
CA THR A 231 -22.89 -8.86 -23.95
C THR A 231 -22.51 -8.39 -25.35
N VAL A 232 -21.20 -8.35 -25.63
CA VAL A 232 -20.69 -8.14 -27.01
C VAL A 232 -20.68 -9.50 -27.70
N ILE A 233 -21.38 -9.60 -28.83
CA ILE A 233 -21.46 -10.81 -29.65
C ILE A 233 -20.37 -10.78 -30.73
N GLY A 234 -19.57 -11.83 -30.81
CA GLY A 234 -18.65 -12.02 -31.94
C GLY A 234 -17.48 -11.04 -31.96
N GLY A 235 -16.93 -10.67 -30.80
CA GLY A 235 -15.73 -9.83 -30.71
C GLY A 235 -14.57 -10.30 -31.59
N LYS A 236 -13.45 -9.56 -31.63
CA LYS A 236 -12.28 -9.82 -32.51
C LYS A 236 -11.85 -11.29 -32.61
N ASP A 237 -12.11 -12.08 -31.56
CA ASP A 237 -11.73 -13.50 -31.46
C ASP A 237 -12.92 -14.46 -31.66
N GLY A 238 -14.09 -13.95 -32.10
CA GLY A 238 -15.32 -14.75 -32.26
C GLY A 238 -15.95 -15.20 -30.93
N VAL A 239 -15.49 -14.71 -29.82
CA VAL A 239 -15.98 -15.05 -28.47
C VAL A 239 -16.87 -13.94 -27.93
N ASN A 240 -18.01 -14.32 -27.35
CA ASN A 240 -18.89 -13.36 -26.69
C ASN A 240 -18.24 -12.90 -25.38
N LYS A 241 -18.27 -11.57 -25.13
CA LYS A 241 -17.76 -10.95 -23.90
C LYS A 241 -18.91 -10.30 -23.15
N THR A 242 -19.16 -10.73 -21.93
CA THR A 242 -20.12 -10.07 -21.03
C THR A 242 -19.41 -9.02 -20.19
N VAL A 243 -19.99 -7.83 -20.15
CA VAL A 243 -19.56 -6.68 -19.35
C VAL A 243 -20.65 -6.38 -18.35
N THR A 244 -20.28 -6.11 -17.11
CA THR A 244 -21.24 -5.86 -16.03
C THR A 244 -20.96 -4.50 -15.40
N ASN A 245 -22.03 -3.70 -15.29
CA ASN A 245 -22.01 -2.42 -14.57
C ASN A 245 -20.96 -1.43 -15.09
N GLU A 246 -20.75 -1.37 -16.41
CA GLU A 246 -19.82 -0.42 -17.01
C GLU A 246 -20.42 1.00 -16.97
N ARG A 247 -19.62 1.94 -16.48
CA ARG A 247 -19.97 3.35 -16.46
C ARG A 247 -19.74 3.98 -17.82
N ILE A 248 -20.76 4.55 -18.40
CA ILE A 248 -20.70 5.23 -19.70
C ILE A 248 -21.27 6.65 -19.56
N ASP A 249 -20.44 7.64 -19.81
CA ASP A 249 -20.80 9.06 -19.77
C ASP A 249 -21.21 9.51 -21.15
N LEU A 250 -22.50 9.70 -21.35
CA LEU A 250 -23.05 10.09 -22.63
C LEU A 250 -22.75 11.55 -23.03
N ALA A 251 -22.14 12.34 -22.14
CA ALA A 251 -21.69 13.70 -22.47
C ALA A 251 -20.34 13.70 -23.20
N LEU A 252 -19.56 12.63 -23.12
CA LEU A 252 -18.22 12.57 -23.70
C LEU A 252 -18.32 12.49 -25.24
N PRO A 253 -17.62 13.37 -25.96
CA PRO A 253 -17.78 13.50 -27.42
C PRO A 253 -17.30 12.29 -28.22
N TYR A 254 -16.52 11.39 -27.61
CA TYR A 254 -15.94 10.24 -28.27
C TYR A 254 -16.65 8.91 -27.96
N ILE A 255 -17.79 8.93 -27.27
CA ILE A 255 -18.52 7.69 -26.92
C ILE A 255 -18.92 6.90 -28.18
N ASP A 256 -19.43 7.56 -29.17
CA ASP A 256 -19.80 6.92 -30.45
C ASP A 256 -18.58 6.36 -31.22
N GLU A 257 -17.38 6.87 -30.96
CA GLU A 257 -16.15 6.29 -31.52
C GLU A 257 -15.74 5.01 -30.80
N LEU A 258 -15.98 4.95 -29.49
CA LEU A 258 -15.61 3.78 -28.65
C LEU A 258 -16.59 2.63 -28.83
N TYR A 259 -17.88 2.92 -28.74
CA TYR A 259 -18.94 1.91 -28.73
C TYR A 259 -19.60 1.72 -30.09
N GLY A 260 -19.38 2.64 -31.00
CA GLY A 260 -19.93 2.62 -32.34
C GLY A 260 -20.95 3.76 -32.59
N LYS A 261 -20.98 4.22 -33.81
CA LYS A 261 -21.85 5.33 -34.23
C LYS A 261 -23.31 5.01 -33.94
N GLY A 262 -23.99 5.95 -33.29
CA GLY A 262 -25.38 5.83 -32.88
C GLY A 262 -25.60 5.25 -31.50
N PHE A 263 -24.50 4.91 -30.75
CA PHE A 263 -24.61 4.39 -29.39
C PHE A 263 -25.26 5.42 -28.46
N THR A 264 -24.75 6.64 -28.44
CA THR A 264 -25.30 7.73 -27.61
C THR A 264 -26.75 8.02 -27.94
N GLU A 265 -27.09 8.07 -29.24
CA GLU A 265 -28.47 8.32 -29.72
C GLU A 265 -29.41 7.19 -29.29
N PHE A 266 -28.96 5.94 -29.31
CA PHE A 266 -29.74 4.77 -28.90
C PHE A 266 -30.23 4.87 -27.47
N PHE A 267 -29.37 5.27 -26.55
CA PHE A 267 -29.72 5.39 -25.13
C PHE A 267 -30.50 6.67 -24.83
N THR A 268 -30.23 7.74 -25.55
CA THR A 268 -30.98 9.02 -25.39
C THR A 268 -32.47 8.81 -25.63
N GLY A 269 -33.27 9.20 -24.66
CA GLY A 269 -34.73 9.04 -24.71
C GLY A 269 -35.27 7.69 -24.25
N LYS A 270 -34.43 6.71 -23.91
CA LYS A 270 -34.90 5.45 -23.29
C LYS A 270 -35.55 5.75 -21.94
N VAL A 271 -36.64 5.05 -21.66
CA VAL A 271 -37.39 5.24 -20.43
C VAL A 271 -36.64 4.54 -19.30
N VAL A 272 -36.48 5.25 -18.21
CA VAL A 272 -35.91 4.75 -16.97
C VAL A 272 -37.08 4.48 -16.01
N ASN A 273 -37.28 3.24 -15.59
CA ASN A 273 -38.37 2.84 -14.71
C ASN A 273 -37.79 2.47 -13.31
N GLY A 274 -38.29 3.12 -12.26
CA GLY A 274 -37.92 2.81 -10.88
C GLY A 274 -38.42 3.84 -9.88
N GLU A 275 -38.42 3.48 -8.61
CA GLU A 275 -38.71 4.41 -7.51
C GLU A 275 -37.46 5.18 -7.10
N ALA A 276 -37.64 6.43 -6.67
CA ALA A 276 -36.56 7.37 -6.36
C ALA A 276 -35.59 6.93 -5.25
N SER A 277 -35.96 5.95 -4.46
CA SER A 277 -35.17 5.42 -3.35
C SER A 277 -34.23 4.28 -3.75
N ASP A 278 -34.39 3.71 -4.93
CA ASP A 278 -33.67 2.51 -5.36
C ASP A 278 -32.97 2.77 -6.71
N PHE A 279 -31.72 3.19 -6.65
CA PHE A 279 -30.91 3.44 -7.83
C PHE A 279 -30.58 2.17 -8.63
N LYS A 280 -30.84 0.99 -8.03
CA LYS A 280 -30.64 -0.29 -8.67
C LYS A 280 -31.92 -0.68 -9.40
N ASN A 281 -31.79 -1.17 -10.61
CA ASN A 281 -32.89 -1.65 -11.47
C ASN A 281 -33.81 -0.58 -12.07
N ILE A 282 -33.28 0.62 -12.35
CA ILE A 282 -34.05 1.66 -13.04
C ILE A 282 -34.13 1.40 -14.56
N GLY A 283 -33.33 0.52 -15.09
CA GLY A 283 -33.33 0.18 -16.52
C GLY A 283 -34.20 -1.01 -16.85
N GLU A 284 -34.89 -0.95 -17.94
CA GLU A 284 -35.47 -2.12 -18.59
C GLU A 284 -34.36 -2.90 -19.32
N ASP A 285 -34.53 -4.22 -19.44
CA ASP A 285 -33.72 -5.00 -20.36
C ASP A 285 -33.89 -4.44 -21.76
N LEU A 286 -32.78 -4.12 -22.40
CA LEU A 286 -32.76 -3.52 -23.71
C LEU A 286 -32.53 -4.60 -24.77
N ASP A 287 -33.18 -4.36 -25.92
CA ASP A 287 -32.94 -5.18 -27.09
C ASP A 287 -31.49 -5.04 -27.59
N LYS A 288 -31.23 -5.78 -28.61
CA LYS A 288 -29.96 -5.81 -29.31
C LYS A 288 -29.65 -4.46 -29.99
N LEU A 289 -28.49 -3.90 -29.76
CA LEU A 289 -27.95 -2.73 -30.45
C LEU A 289 -26.85 -3.17 -31.41
N ILE A 290 -26.89 -2.65 -32.63
CA ILE A 290 -25.85 -2.87 -33.63
C ILE A 290 -25.21 -1.53 -33.94
N CYS A 291 -23.93 -1.40 -33.65
CA CYS A 291 -23.16 -0.20 -33.91
C CYS A 291 -21.94 -0.50 -34.78
N ARG A 292 -21.61 0.45 -35.67
CA ARG A 292 -20.40 0.37 -36.49
C ARG A 292 -19.27 1.13 -35.83
N ILE A 293 -18.18 0.45 -35.52
CA ILE A 293 -16.96 1.06 -34.97
C ILE A 293 -15.96 1.30 -36.10
N GLY A 294 -15.66 2.57 -36.38
CA GLY A 294 -14.70 2.99 -37.38
C GLY A 294 -15.06 2.55 -38.80
N ASP A 295 -14.06 2.36 -39.65
CA ASP A 295 -14.24 1.89 -41.04
C ASP A 295 -14.32 0.35 -41.16
N SER A 296 -14.53 -0.35 -40.02
CA SER A 296 -14.65 -1.81 -40.00
C SER A 296 -15.89 -2.25 -40.81
N GLN A 297 -15.74 -3.33 -41.59
CA GLN A 297 -16.86 -3.95 -42.29
C GLN A 297 -17.74 -4.79 -41.36
N THR A 298 -17.35 -4.99 -40.13
CA THR A 298 -18.07 -5.78 -39.13
C THR A 298 -18.67 -4.85 -38.07
N ASP A 299 -19.99 -4.89 -37.97
CA ASP A 299 -20.72 -4.18 -36.94
C ASP A 299 -20.49 -4.83 -35.57
N THR A 300 -20.37 -4.02 -34.51
CA THR A 300 -20.37 -4.51 -33.13
C THR A 300 -21.82 -4.70 -32.67
N VAL A 301 -22.10 -5.87 -32.13
CA VAL A 301 -23.43 -6.24 -31.67
C VAL A 301 -23.43 -6.33 -30.17
N TYR A 302 -24.22 -5.45 -29.53
CA TYR A 302 -24.50 -5.48 -28.11
C TYR A 302 -25.85 -6.16 -27.87
N SER A 303 -25.90 -7.12 -26.95
CA SER A 303 -27.14 -7.84 -26.58
C SER A 303 -27.27 -7.94 -25.07
N ASP A 304 -28.44 -8.31 -24.62
CA ASP A 304 -28.76 -8.49 -23.19
C ASP A 304 -28.40 -7.24 -22.37
N MET A 305 -28.66 -6.07 -22.97
CA MET A 305 -28.32 -4.79 -22.37
C MET A 305 -29.29 -4.46 -21.25
N LYS A 306 -28.72 -4.07 -20.10
CA LYS A 306 -29.48 -3.62 -18.94
C LYS A 306 -28.86 -2.36 -18.38
N ILE A 307 -29.64 -1.30 -18.26
CA ILE A 307 -29.22 -0.11 -17.49
C ILE A 307 -29.42 -0.44 -16.03
N GLU A 308 -28.32 -0.65 -15.30
CA GLU A 308 -28.37 -0.97 -13.86
C GLU A 308 -28.84 0.25 -13.06
N PHE A 309 -28.34 1.43 -13.40
CA PHE A 309 -28.81 2.72 -12.89
C PHE A 309 -28.31 3.88 -13.76
N VAL A 310 -28.90 5.05 -13.57
CA VAL A 310 -28.52 6.28 -14.25
C VAL A 310 -28.21 7.35 -13.22
N THR A 311 -27.06 7.98 -13.35
CA THR A 311 -26.77 9.22 -12.63
C THR A 311 -26.97 10.37 -13.61
N ARG A 312 -27.92 11.24 -13.34
CA ARG A 312 -28.05 12.49 -14.09
C ARG A 312 -26.91 13.40 -13.74
N GLY A 313 -26.36 13.95 -14.79
CA GLY A 313 -25.22 14.82 -14.75
C GLY A 313 -25.28 15.66 -13.50
N CYS A 314 -24.32 15.49 -12.65
CA CYS A 314 -24.03 16.49 -11.66
C CYS A 314 -23.70 17.74 -12.47
N GLU A 315 -24.74 18.41 -12.97
CA GLU A 315 -24.62 19.68 -13.71
C GLU A 315 -23.90 20.74 -12.89
N ASN A 316 -23.63 20.44 -11.65
CA ASN A 316 -22.97 21.29 -10.70
C ASN A 316 -21.53 20.86 -10.55
N ASN A 317 -20.71 21.44 -11.36
CA ASN A 317 -19.25 21.54 -11.32
C ASN A 317 -18.57 20.64 -10.27
N PRO A 318 -18.14 19.44 -10.63
CA PRO A 318 -17.30 18.67 -9.74
C PRO A 318 -16.05 19.49 -9.38
N ILE A 319 -15.50 19.25 -8.22
CA ILE A 319 -14.15 19.73 -7.91
C ILE A 319 -13.20 18.80 -8.64
N THR A 320 -12.62 19.28 -9.74
CA THR A 320 -11.59 18.50 -10.44
C THR A 320 -10.24 18.68 -9.77
N ILE A 321 -9.63 17.56 -9.37
CA ILE A 321 -8.33 17.48 -8.71
C ILE A 321 -7.36 16.76 -9.65
N SER A 322 -6.17 17.34 -9.86
CA SER A 322 -5.07 16.68 -10.54
C SER A 322 -4.11 16.08 -9.51
N VAL A 323 -3.73 14.84 -9.72
CA VAL A 323 -2.80 14.09 -8.87
C VAL A 323 -1.81 13.33 -9.73
N ARG A 324 -0.67 12.94 -9.15
CA ARG A 324 0.30 12.07 -9.79
C ARG A 324 0.44 10.79 -8.99
N PHE A 325 0.29 9.65 -9.66
CA PHE A 325 0.55 8.36 -9.03
C PHE A 325 2.03 8.19 -8.71
N PRO A 326 2.37 7.73 -7.49
CA PRO A 326 3.77 7.51 -7.13
C PRO A 326 4.42 6.44 -8.02
N ALA A 327 5.74 6.53 -8.16
CA ALA A 327 6.53 5.60 -8.98
C ALA A 327 6.47 4.16 -8.46
N ASN A 328 6.25 3.98 -7.16
CA ASN A 328 6.09 2.67 -6.50
C ASN A 328 4.63 2.21 -6.36
N TYR A 329 3.68 2.86 -7.04
CA TYR A 329 2.26 2.50 -6.93
C TYR A 329 2.03 1.03 -7.28
N GLN A 330 1.09 0.38 -6.58
CA GLN A 330 0.86 -1.07 -6.73
C GLN A 330 0.45 -1.44 -8.16
N GLU A 331 -0.51 -0.67 -8.73
CA GLU A 331 -0.93 -0.87 -10.11
C GLU A 331 0.12 -0.29 -11.07
N THR A 332 0.85 -1.19 -11.73
CA THR A 332 2.02 -0.83 -12.56
C THR A 332 1.67 0.05 -13.75
N THR A 333 0.46 -0.06 -14.26
CA THR A 333 -0.03 0.72 -15.41
C THR A 333 -0.27 2.19 -15.07
N LEU A 334 -0.40 2.52 -13.79
CA LEU A 334 -0.63 3.87 -13.29
C LEU A 334 0.63 4.55 -12.73
N ARG A 335 1.72 3.81 -12.53
CA ARG A 335 2.96 4.34 -11.95
C ARG A 335 3.48 5.57 -12.67
N GLY A 336 3.72 6.65 -11.92
CA GLY A 336 4.24 7.91 -12.44
C GLY A 336 3.30 8.65 -13.41
N LYS A 337 2.07 8.21 -13.58
CA LYS A 337 1.09 8.88 -14.44
C LYS A 337 0.32 9.96 -13.71
N ASP A 338 -0.02 11.01 -14.44
CA ASP A 338 -0.96 12.02 -13.99
C ASP A 338 -2.40 11.50 -14.16
N ALA A 339 -3.24 11.77 -13.18
CA ALA A 339 -4.64 11.43 -13.18
C ALA A 339 -5.48 12.61 -12.67
N PHE A 340 -6.73 12.61 -13.05
CA PHE A 340 -7.71 13.61 -12.64
C PHE A 340 -8.82 12.92 -11.87
N PHE A 341 -9.36 13.62 -10.88
CA PHE A 341 -10.53 13.16 -10.15
C PHE A 341 -11.58 14.25 -10.14
N ASP A 342 -12.76 13.93 -10.60
CA ASP A 342 -13.95 14.74 -10.44
C ASP A 342 -14.64 14.32 -9.15
N VAL A 343 -14.64 15.23 -8.17
CA VAL A 343 -15.12 14.98 -6.81
C VAL A 343 -16.41 15.74 -6.56
N TYR A 344 -17.42 15.02 -6.15
CA TYR A 344 -18.75 15.54 -5.82
C TYR A 344 -18.95 15.43 -4.30
N VAL A 345 -19.16 16.56 -3.64
CA VAL A 345 -19.32 16.61 -2.18
C VAL A 345 -20.80 16.53 -1.82
N ASP A 346 -21.21 15.43 -1.19
CA ASP A 346 -22.57 15.22 -0.69
C ASP A 346 -22.85 16.07 0.57
N SER A 347 -21.93 16.01 1.52
CA SER A 347 -22.04 16.78 2.75
C SER A 347 -20.67 16.94 3.41
N ALA A 348 -20.56 17.90 4.33
CA ALA A 348 -19.36 18.14 5.08
C ALA A 348 -19.63 18.31 6.58
N THR A 349 -18.68 17.90 7.40
CA THR A 349 -18.63 18.17 8.85
C THR A 349 -17.43 19.05 9.13
N VAL A 350 -17.66 20.17 9.80
CA VAL A 350 -16.64 21.18 10.07
C VAL A 350 -15.86 20.84 11.33
N TYR A 351 -14.55 21.00 11.25
CA TYR A 351 -13.64 20.85 12.38
C TYR A 351 -12.78 22.11 12.56
N ASP A 352 -12.50 22.44 13.80
CA ASP A 352 -11.49 23.44 14.15
C ASP A 352 -10.13 22.74 14.24
N THR A 353 -9.17 23.24 13.49
CA THR A 353 -7.78 22.77 13.55
C THR A 353 -6.91 23.78 14.31
N PRO A 354 -5.94 23.30 15.12
CA PRO A 354 -4.98 24.19 15.76
C PRO A 354 -4.08 24.88 14.72
N VAL A 355 -3.57 26.05 15.11
CA VAL A 355 -2.57 26.74 14.31
C VAL A 355 -1.22 26.05 14.49
N PHE A 356 -0.49 25.84 13.40
CA PHE A 356 0.89 25.34 13.45
C PHE A 356 1.84 26.47 13.86
N ASP A 357 2.06 26.62 15.16
CA ASP A 357 2.94 27.60 15.77
C ASP A 357 3.92 26.97 16.77
N ASP A 358 4.77 27.77 17.38
CA ASP A 358 5.78 27.30 18.34
C ASP A 358 5.14 26.57 19.55
N LYS A 359 3.95 27.00 19.98
CA LYS A 359 3.21 26.33 21.06
C LYS A 359 2.68 24.98 20.63
N PHE A 360 2.19 24.88 19.42
CA PHE A 360 1.75 23.60 18.88
C PHE A 360 2.89 22.57 18.89
N ILE A 361 4.10 22.99 18.51
CA ILE A 361 5.29 22.14 18.49
C ILE A 361 5.68 21.71 19.91
N THR A 362 5.81 22.68 20.84
CA THR A 362 6.34 22.40 22.19
C THR A 362 5.31 21.83 23.15
N GLU A 363 4.07 22.34 23.13
CA GLU A 363 3.03 21.97 24.11
C GLU A 363 2.14 20.82 23.59
N THR A 364 1.82 20.82 22.30
CA THR A 364 0.90 19.82 21.71
C THR A 364 1.64 18.61 21.19
N LEU A 365 2.70 18.81 20.41
CA LEU A 365 3.54 17.71 19.91
C LEU A 365 4.58 17.25 20.94
N LYS A 366 4.82 18.06 21.98
CA LYS A 366 5.81 17.81 23.05
C LYS A 366 7.24 17.63 22.53
N VAL A 367 7.58 18.35 21.47
CA VAL A 367 8.93 18.33 20.90
C VAL A 367 9.83 19.24 21.74
N ASP A 368 10.98 18.72 22.17
CA ASP A 368 12.02 19.53 22.81
C ASP A 368 12.64 20.48 21.79
N ALA A 369 12.53 21.78 22.01
CA ALA A 369 13.03 22.81 21.12
C ALA A 369 14.54 22.66 20.82
N ASN A 370 15.33 22.18 21.78
CA ASN A 370 16.77 21.97 21.60
C ASN A 370 17.09 20.90 20.54
N THR A 371 16.21 19.93 20.35
CA THR A 371 16.40 18.89 19.32
C THR A 371 16.28 19.45 17.91
N LEU A 372 15.72 20.63 17.75
CA LEU A 372 15.55 21.32 16.46
C LEU A 372 16.70 22.28 16.11
N ASP A 373 17.68 22.47 17.01
CA ASP A 373 18.74 23.45 16.82
C ASP A 373 19.71 23.12 15.67
N SER A 374 19.78 21.85 15.26
CA SER A 374 20.55 21.42 14.10
C SER A 374 19.90 21.77 12.76
N TYR A 375 18.62 22.09 12.75
CA TYR A 375 17.87 22.38 11.53
C TYR A 375 17.81 23.87 11.21
N ALA A 376 17.78 24.20 9.92
CA ALA A 376 17.74 25.57 9.45
C ALA A 376 16.39 26.24 9.74
N GLY A 377 16.41 27.48 10.20
CA GLY A 377 15.21 28.28 10.46
C GLY A 377 15.42 29.30 11.59
N ALA A 378 14.68 30.39 11.57
CA ALA A 378 14.70 31.42 12.61
C ALA A 378 13.69 31.14 13.74
N THR A 379 12.59 30.46 13.43
CA THR A 379 11.52 30.07 14.36
C THR A 379 11.48 28.57 14.56
N LEU A 380 10.84 28.08 15.61
CA LEU A 380 10.66 26.64 15.82
C LEU A 380 9.85 26.01 14.70
N THR A 381 8.85 26.72 14.19
CA THR A 381 8.04 26.24 13.04
C THR A 381 8.88 26.05 11.79
N GLU A 382 9.81 26.98 11.48
CA GLU A 382 10.72 26.85 10.34
C GLU A 382 11.70 25.70 10.53
N LYS A 383 12.30 25.56 11.72
CA LYS A 383 13.18 24.45 12.07
C LYS A 383 12.46 23.09 11.98
N TYR A 384 11.23 23.01 12.48
CA TYR A 384 10.44 21.78 12.39
C TYR A 384 10.11 21.42 10.95
N ARG A 385 9.74 22.40 10.11
CA ARG A 385 9.55 22.18 8.67
C ARG A 385 10.83 21.73 7.98
N ALA A 386 11.97 22.29 8.37
CA ALA A 386 13.28 21.87 7.85
C ALA A 386 13.59 20.40 8.23
N LYS A 387 13.28 20.01 9.48
CA LYS A 387 13.36 18.61 9.93
C LYS A 387 12.50 17.70 9.08
N VAL A 388 11.22 17.99 8.94
CA VAL A 388 10.28 17.19 8.14
C VAL A 388 10.75 17.10 6.67
N ARG A 389 11.25 18.21 6.11
CA ARG A 389 11.82 18.24 4.75
C ARG A 389 12.99 17.29 4.59
N GLU A 390 13.91 17.27 5.54
CA GLU A 390 15.09 16.41 5.50
C GLU A 390 14.70 14.93 5.64
N GLU A 391 13.78 14.63 6.54
CA GLU A 391 13.23 13.29 6.74
C GLU A 391 12.53 12.77 5.48
N LEU A 392 11.67 13.58 4.85
CA LEU A 392 10.98 13.21 3.61
C LEU A 392 11.93 13.01 2.43
N LYS A 393 12.93 13.88 2.28
CA LYS A 393 13.96 13.68 1.24
C LYS A 393 14.67 12.37 1.43
N THR A 394 15.09 12.07 2.64
CA THR A 394 15.76 10.79 2.95
C THR A 394 14.84 9.61 2.65
N GLN A 395 13.56 9.70 3.01
CA GLN A 395 12.57 8.66 2.74
C GLN A 395 12.38 8.40 1.23
N ILE A 396 12.24 9.48 0.44
CA ILE A 396 12.09 9.37 -1.01
C ILE A 396 13.36 8.80 -1.66
N GLU A 397 14.54 9.25 -1.22
CA GLU A 397 15.82 8.72 -1.69
C GLU A 397 15.97 7.23 -1.40
N GLU A 398 15.59 6.78 -0.20
CA GLU A 398 15.62 5.36 0.15
C GLU A 398 14.63 4.54 -0.67
N SER A 399 13.39 5.03 -0.80
CA SER A 399 12.37 4.37 -1.64
C SER A 399 12.83 4.24 -3.10
N ASN A 400 13.40 5.30 -3.65
CA ASN A 400 13.97 5.27 -5.01
C ASN A 400 15.15 4.29 -5.13
N HIS A 401 16.02 4.23 -4.13
CA HIS A 401 17.10 3.23 -4.11
C HIS A 401 16.58 1.81 -4.11
N GLU A 402 15.53 1.52 -3.35
CA GLU A 402 14.92 0.19 -3.33
C GLU A 402 14.32 -0.20 -4.69
N LEU A 403 13.64 0.74 -5.35
CA LEU A 403 13.14 0.53 -6.71
C LEU A 403 14.29 0.22 -7.68
N LEU A 404 15.35 0.99 -7.62
CA LEU A 404 16.54 0.79 -8.46
C LEU A 404 17.24 -0.55 -8.17
N ILE A 405 17.36 -0.92 -6.90
CA ILE A 405 17.93 -2.21 -6.48
C ILE A 405 17.07 -3.36 -7.01
N SER A 406 15.74 -3.24 -6.95
CA SER A 406 14.82 -4.23 -7.52
C SER A 406 15.02 -4.41 -9.03
N GLU A 407 15.13 -3.33 -9.79
CA GLU A 407 15.38 -3.39 -11.23
C GLU A 407 16.79 -3.93 -11.54
N MET A 408 17.78 -3.55 -10.76
CA MET A 408 19.13 -4.13 -10.84
C MET A 408 19.09 -5.66 -10.69
N TRP A 409 18.39 -6.17 -9.68
CA TRP A 409 18.28 -7.62 -9.47
C TRP A 409 17.54 -8.32 -10.59
N LYS A 410 16.49 -7.72 -11.13
CA LYS A 410 15.80 -8.25 -12.33
C LYS A 410 16.77 -8.36 -13.51
N PHE A 411 17.56 -7.31 -13.74
CA PHE A 411 18.56 -7.33 -14.81
C PHE A 411 19.61 -8.40 -14.57
N LEU A 412 20.24 -8.44 -13.40
CA LEU A 412 21.32 -9.35 -13.06
C LEU A 412 20.86 -10.81 -13.12
N ASN A 413 19.68 -11.12 -12.60
CA ASN A 413 19.09 -12.46 -12.66
C ASN A 413 18.88 -12.92 -14.12
N ASN A 414 18.38 -12.04 -14.99
CA ASN A 414 18.13 -12.35 -16.38
C ASN A 414 19.42 -12.50 -17.22
N HIS A 415 20.54 -11.92 -16.78
CA HIS A 415 21.82 -11.95 -17.48
C HIS A 415 22.85 -12.89 -16.85
N THR A 416 22.42 -13.66 -15.86
CA THR A 416 23.26 -14.66 -15.19
C THR A 416 22.85 -16.06 -15.63
N ILE A 417 23.83 -16.84 -16.07
CA ILE A 417 23.63 -18.27 -16.38
C ILE A 417 23.88 -19.05 -15.09
N VAL A 418 22.82 -19.64 -14.56
CA VAL A 418 22.92 -20.57 -13.43
C VAL A 418 23.30 -21.96 -13.95
N LYS A 419 24.50 -22.43 -13.58
CA LYS A 419 25.00 -23.76 -13.94
C LYS A 419 24.47 -24.84 -13.00
N LYS A 420 24.45 -24.51 -11.71
CA LYS A 420 23.87 -25.34 -10.63
C LYS A 420 23.74 -24.50 -9.38
N LEU A 421 22.86 -24.88 -8.49
CA LEU A 421 22.75 -24.27 -7.16
C LEU A 421 23.31 -25.19 -6.07
N PRO A 422 23.91 -24.65 -5.00
CA PRO A 422 24.35 -25.42 -3.85
C PRO A 422 23.13 -25.95 -3.08
N LYS A 423 22.86 -27.26 -3.18
CA LYS A 423 21.63 -27.89 -2.69
C LYS A 423 21.34 -27.62 -1.20
N LYS A 424 22.36 -27.66 -0.35
CA LYS A 424 22.18 -27.42 1.09
C LYS A 424 21.75 -25.98 1.38
N THR A 425 22.26 -25.02 0.61
CA THR A 425 21.88 -23.62 0.73
C THR A 425 20.43 -23.41 0.30
N VAL A 426 20.05 -23.99 -0.85
CA VAL A 426 18.65 -23.94 -1.32
C VAL A 426 17.70 -24.58 -0.29
N GLU A 427 18.04 -25.76 0.24
CA GLU A 427 17.26 -26.44 1.28
C GLU A 427 17.13 -25.59 2.55
N TYR A 428 18.19 -24.91 2.94
CA TYR A 428 18.17 -24.00 4.08
C TYR A 428 17.17 -22.84 3.86
N TYR A 429 17.22 -22.15 2.71
CA TYR A 429 16.30 -21.06 2.39
C TYR A 429 14.85 -21.55 2.28
N TYR A 430 14.65 -22.68 1.64
CA TYR A 430 13.33 -23.32 1.57
C TYR A 430 12.76 -23.58 2.97
N ASN A 431 13.55 -24.18 3.86
CA ASN A 431 13.11 -24.47 5.22
C ASN A 431 12.84 -23.18 6.01
N SER A 432 13.59 -22.11 5.78
CA SER A 432 13.34 -20.82 6.40
C SER A 432 11.97 -20.28 6.01
N TYR A 433 11.65 -20.22 4.73
CA TYR A 433 10.32 -19.82 4.25
C TYR A 433 9.20 -20.70 4.79
N TYR A 434 9.39 -22.01 4.70
CA TYR A 434 8.41 -22.97 5.18
C TYR A 434 8.13 -22.78 6.69
N ASN A 435 9.15 -22.63 7.49
CA ASN A 435 9.03 -22.44 8.94
C ASN A 435 8.37 -21.10 9.28
N THR A 436 8.66 -20.05 8.54
CA THR A 436 8.00 -18.74 8.69
C THR A 436 6.51 -18.87 8.44
N ILE A 437 6.12 -19.47 7.31
CA ILE A 437 4.72 -19.71 6.97
C ILE A 437 4.03 -20.57 8.04
N ALA A 438 4.70 -21.65 8.49
CA ALA A 438 4.15 -22.53 9.50
C ALA A 438 3.98 -21.84 10.87
N SER A 439 4.91 -20.97 11.23
CA SER A 439 4.84 -20.18 12.47
C SER A 439 3.69 -19.17 12.43
N TYR A 440 3.54 -18.44 11.32
CA TYR A 440 2.42 -17.53 11.16
C TYR A 440 1.07 -18.27 11.15
N TYR A 441 0.98 -19.40 10.46
CA TYR A 441 -0.23 -20.21 10.46
C TYR A 441 -0.67 -20.60 11.87
N GLN A 442 0.23 -20.86 12.81
CA GLN A 442 -0.14 -21.17 14.21
C GLN A 442 -0.98 -20.05 14.84
N ASN A 443 -0.70 -18.79 14.52
CA ASN A 443 -1.43 -17.64 15.03
C ASN A 443 -2.78 -17.43 14.33
N TYR A 444 -2.94 -17.91 13.10
CA TYR A 444 -4.12 -17.73 12.25
C TYR A 444 -4.89 -19.02 11.98
N SER A 445 -4.55 -20.11 12.66
CA SER A 445 -5.14 -21.45 12.44
C SER A 445 -6.65 -21.51 12.63
N GLN A 446 -7.25 -20.58 13.39
CA GLN A 446 -8.69 -20.47 13.55
C GLN A 446 -9.40 -19.79 12.37
N SER A 447 -8.67 -19.01 11.58
CA SER A 447 -9.20 -18.23 10.45
C SER A 447 -9.05 -18.97 9.11
N TYR A 448 -8.17 -19.97 9.05
CA TYR A 448 -7.88 -20.72 7.83
C TYR A 448 -8.08 -22.22 8.03
N PRO A 449 -8.70 -22.92 7.06
CA PRO A 449 -9.02 -24.36 7.19
C PRO A 449 -7.77 -25.25 7.16
N SER A 450 -6.66 -24.79 6.59
CA SER A 450 -5.40 -25.52 6.51
C SER A 450 -4.22 -24.59 6.31
N ILE A 451 -3.01 -25.12 6.55
CA ILE A 451 -1.77 -24.41 6.25
C ILE A 451 -1.65 -24.10 4.75
N ASP A 452 -2.17 -24.96 3.88
CA ASP A 452 -2.10 -24.74 2.43
C ASP A 452 -2.95 -23.52 2.01
N ALA A 453 -4.17 -23.38 2.56
CA ALA A 453 -5.03 -22.23 2.32
C ALA A 453 -4.38 -20.92 2.85
N PHE A 454 -3.79 -20.97 4.04
CA PHE A 454 -3.05 -19.84 4.60
C PHE A 454 -1.83 -19.48 3.77
N ALA A 455 -1.01 -20.47 3.39
CA ALA A 455 0.23 -20.25 2.65
C ALA A 455 -0.02 -19.59 1.28
N ILE A 456 -1.07 -20.02 0.56
CA ILE A 456 -1.47 -19.41 -0.71
C ILE A 456 -1.80 -17.94 -0.51
N GLU A 457 -2.63 -17.60 0.49
CA GLU A 457 -3.03 -16.22 0.74
C GLU A 457 -1.86 -15.36 1.25
N TYR A 458 -1.02 -15.93 2.12
CA TYR A 458 0.19 -15.28 2.60
C TYR A 458 1.16 -14.98 1.44
N LEU A 459 1.39 -15.94 0.54
CA LEU A 459 2.29 -15.76 -0.60
C LEU A 459 1.74 -14.77 -1.62
N LYS A 460 0.42 -14.73 -1.82
CA LYS A 460 -0.22 -13.69 -2.65
C LYS A 460 0.01 -12.30 -2.07
N SER A 461 -0.29 -12.13 -0.79
CA SER A 461 -0.22 -10.82 -0.13
C SER A 461 1.22 -10.33 0.07
N SER A 462 2.15 -11.23 0.41
CA SER A 462 3.52 -10.87 0.78
C SER A 462 4.50 -10.90 -0.39
N TYR A 463 4.23 -11.73 -1.41
CA TYR A 463 5.15 -11.95 -2.53
C TYR A 463 4.50 -11.76 -3.91
N GLY A 464 3.25 -11.32 -3.97
CA GLY A 464 2.53 -11.13 -5.22
C GLY A 464 2.36 -12.44 -6.02
N ALA A 465 2.33 -13.59 -5.34
CA ALA A 465 2.23 -14.88 -5.98
C ALA A 465 0.90 -15.05 -6.71
N ASN A 466 0.92 -15.47 -7.95
CA ASN A 466 -0.29 -15.84 -8.69
C ASN A 466 -0.60 -17.32 -8.47
N LEU A 467 -1.16 -17.64 -7.30
CA LEU A 467 -1.52 -18.99 -6.88
C LEU A 467 -3.02 -19.12 -6.72
N GLY A 468 -3.61 -20.20 -7.25
CA GLY A 468 -5.01 -20.57 -7.05
C GLY A 468 -5.19 -21.60 -5.93
N THR A 469 -6.46 -21.82 -5.54
CA THR A 469 -6.79 -22.86 -4.57
C THR A 469 -6.38 -24.24 -5.09
N GLY A 470 -5.51 -24.92 -4.33
CA GLY A 470 -4.97 -26.24 -4.70
C GLY A 470 -3.64 -26.22 -5.44
N ASP A 471 -3.07 -25.05 -5.74
CA ASP A 471 -1.74 -24.95 -6.31
C ASP A 471 -0.66 -25.39 -5.31
N ASP A 472 0.46 -25.88 -5.84
CA ASP A 472 1.61 -26.30 -5.03
C ASP A 472 2.43 -25.09 -4.56
N TRP A 473 1.99 -24.47 -3.47
CA TRP A 473 2.70 -23.38 -2.85
C TRP A 473 4.13 -23.73 -2.42
N LYS A 474 4.43 -25.02 -2.15
CA LYS A 474 5.78 -25.46 -1.78
C LYS A 474 6.74 -25.40 -2.97
N ALA A 475 6.24 -25.69 -4.16
CA ALA A 475 7.01 -25.48 -5.39
C ALA A 475 7.31 -23.99 -5.60
N TYR A 476 6.37 -23.10 -5.30
CA TYR A 476 6.62 -21.67 -5.35
C TYR A 476 7.68 -21.23 -4.33
N VAL A 477 7.60 -21.70 -3.08
CA VAL A 477 8.61 -21.46 -2.04
C VAL A 477 9.99 -22.01 -2.44
N MET A 478 10.05 -23.17 -3.09
CA MET A 478 11.30 -23.69 -3.62
C MET A 478 11.91 -22.76 -4.66
N LYS A 479 11.08 -22.20 -5.53
CA LYS A 479 11.54 -21.21 -6.53
C LYS A 479 12.03 -19.91 -5.89
N LEU A 480 11.37 -19.43 -4.83
CA LEU A 480 11.87 -18.29 -4.05
C LEU A 480 13.26 -18.60 -3.48
N ALA A 481 13.43 -19.76 -2.86
CA ALA A 481 14.71 -20.19 -2.29
C ALA A 481 15.83 -20.31 -3.36
N GLU A 482 15.51 -20.80 -4.53
CA GLU A 482 16.44 -20.86 -5.66
C GLU A 482 16.83 -19.47 -6.17
N ASN A 483 15.89 -18.55 -6.23
CA ASN A 483 16.15 -17.15 -6.59
C ASN A 483 17.07 -16.47 -5.56
N ASP A 484 16.78 -16.60 -4.27
CA ASP A 484 17.61 -16.02 -3.21
C ASP A 484 19.06 -16.53 -3.27
N VAL A 485 19.24 -17.83 -3.48
CA VAL A 485 20.58 -18.41 -3.62
C VAL A 485 21.28 -17.92 -4.90
N THR A 486 20.53 -17.71 -5.97
CA THR A 486 21.07 -17.13 -7.21
C THR A 486 21.55 -15.70 -6.98
N GLU A 487 20.73 -14.86 -6.34
CA GLU A 487 21.09 -13.48 -6.01
C GLU A 487 22.30 -13.43 -5.07
N LYS A 488 22.36 -14.32 -4.07
CA LYS A 488 23.50 -14.46 -3.19
C LYS A 488 24.80 -14.77 -3.96
N LEU A 489 24.74 -15.68 -4.90
CA LEU A 489 25.90 -16.05 -5.74
C LEU A 489 26.34 -14.86 -6.62
N ILE A 490 25.40 -14.14 -7.22
CA ILE A 490 25.66 -12.95 -8.04
C ILE A 490 26.29 -11.87 -7.16
N PHE A 491 25.71 -11.61 -5.99
CA PHE A 491 26.20 -10.62 -5.02
C PHE A 491 27.66 -10.87 -4.67
N TYR A 492 27.99 -12.08 -4.21
CA TYR A 492 29.36 -12.42 -3.84
C TYR A 492 30.32 -12.43 -5.02
N TYR A 493 29.85 -12.76 -6.22
CA TYR A 493 30.65 -12.66 -7.43
C TYR A 493 31.06 -11.20 -7.67
N ILE A 494 30.09 -10.27 -7.69
CA ILE A 494 30.34 -8.86 -8.01
C ILE A 494 31.17 -8.18 -6.92
N ILE A 495 30.87 -8.38 -5.65
CA ILE A 495 31.62 -7.75 -4.56
C ILE A 495 33.08 -8.19 -4.52
N ARG A 496 33.37 -9.41 -4.93
CA ARG A 496 34.75 -9.92 -5.03
C ARG A 496 35.48 -9.35 -6.24
N GLU A 497 34.86 -9.38 -7.40
CA GLU A 497 35.47 -8.84 -8.62
C GLU A 497 35.77 -7.35 -8.49
N GLU A 498 34.90 -6.59 -7.83
CA GLU A 498 35.01 -5.15 -7.69
C GLU A 498 35.63 -4.73 -6.35
N ASN A 499 35.98 -5.68 -5.48
CA ASN A 499 36.53 -5.43 -4.14
C ASN A 499 35.69 -4.43 -3.33
N LEU A 500 34.38 -4.62 -3.32
CA LEU A 500 33.44 -3.74 -2.60
C LEU A 500 33.48 -4.02 -1.11
N ILE A 501 34.26 -3.23 -0.40
CA ILE A 501 34.40 -3.29 1.06
C ILE A 501 34.02 -1.93 1.63
N PRO A 502 33.05 -1.84 2.57
CA PRO A 502 32.72 -0.56 3.19
C PRO A 502 33.91 -0.02 3.99
N PRO A 503 34.30 1.26 3.79
CA PRO A 503 35.24 1.92 4.69
C PRO A 503 34.69 1.93 6.13
N GLU A 504 35.55 1.88 7.14
CA GLU A 504 35.14 1.79 8.56
C GLU A 504 34.12 2.88 8.95
N SER A 505 34.37 4.14 8.54
CA SER A 505 33.48 5.26 8.85
C SER A 505 32.09 5.13 8.21
N GLU A 506 32.01 4.58 7.00
CA GLU A 506 30.73 4.27 6.33
C GLU A 506 30.05 3.06 6.97
N TYR A 507 30.84 2.06 7.32
CA TYR A 507 30.36 0.87 7.98
C TYR A 507 29.66 1.20 9.31
N GLU A 508 30.31 1.94 10.19
CA GLU A 508 29.75 2.36 11.47
C GLU A 508 28.47 3.21 11.30
N LYS A 509 28.49 4.13 10.34
CA LYS A 509 27.31 4.96 10.05
C LYS A 509 26.11 4.14 9.59
N ILE A 510 26.32 3.19 8.68
CA ILE A 510 25.27 2.33 8.16
C ILE A 510 24.78 1.34 9.23
N TYR A 511 25.72 0.76 10.00
CA TYR A 511 25.38 -0.15 11.09
C TYR A 511 24.47 0.52 12.11
N ASN A 512 24.85 1.73 12.56
CA ASN A 512 24.05 2.48 13.53
C ASN A 512 22.70 2.90 12.95
N LYS A 513 22.63 3.26 11.66
CA LYS A 513 21.37 3.55 10.98
C LYS A 513 20.43 2.34 11.06
N ILE A 514 20.88 1.17 10.62
CA ILE A 514 20.06 -0.05 10.58
C ILE A 514 19.64 -0.48 11.99
N TYR A 515 20.58 -0.40 12.96
CA TYR A 515 20.27 -0.73 14.35
C TYR A 515 19.20 0.20 14.93
N ASN A 516 19.32 1.51 14.70
CA ASN A 516 18.36 2.49 15.18
C ASN A 516 16.98 2.32 14.52
N GLU A 517 16.91 2.02 13.24
CA GLU A 517 15.64 1.74 12.55
C GLU A 517 14.90 0.55 13.19
N VAL A 518 15.62 -0.52 13.51
CA VAL A 518 15.05 -1.66 14.23
C VAL A 518 14.65 -1.28 15.65
N PHE A 519 15.49 -0.52 16.35
CA PHE A 519 15.19 -0.04 17.70
C PHE A 519 13.94 0.84 17.73
N ASP A 520 13.85 1.83 16.86
CA ASP A 520 12.72 2.77 16.76
C ASP A 520 11.41 2.04 16.47
N TYR A 521 11.46 1.03 15.60
CA TYR A 521 10.31 0.18 15.33
C TYR A 521 9.79 -0.52 16.60
N TYR A 522 10.66 -1.17 17.35
CA TYR A 522 10.24 -1.85 18.58
C TYR A 522 9.88 -0.89 19.70
N PHE A 523 10.51 0.28 19.74
CA PHE A 523 10.16 1.36 20.66
C PHE A 523 8.74 1.85 20.42
N GLU A 524 8.37 2.16 19.19
CA GLU A 524 7.00 2.59 18.83
C GLU A 524 5.96 1.50 19.13
N LEU A 525 6.26 0.24 18.91
CA LEU A 525 5.37 -0.86 19.31
C LEU A 525 5.09 -0.91 20.81
N ASN A 526 6.02 -0.44 21.62
CA ASN A 526 5.94 -0.41 23.08
C ASN A 526 5.71 0.98 23.65
N LYS A 527 5.41 1.97 22.84
CA LYS A 527 5.32 3.39 23.20
C LYS A 527 4.44 3.65 24.42
N GLU A 528 3.25 3.07 24.48
CA GLU A 528 2.34 3.22 25.65
C GLU A 528 2.95 2.72 26.97
N LYS A 529 3.89 1.79 26.90
CA LYS A 529 4.64 1.32 28.06
C LYS A 529 5.68 2.35 28.48
N PHE A 530 6.43 2.87 27.51
CA PHE A 530 7.48 3.86 27.74
C PHE A 530 6.94 5.21 28.20
N GLU A 531 5.80 5.67 27.68
CA GLU A 531 5.14 6.92 28.09
C GLU A 531 4.73 6.94 29.58
N LYS A 532 4.71 5.79 30.25
CA LYS A 532 4.34 5.65 31.67
C LYS A 532 5.55 5.54 32.58
N LEU A 533 6.75 5.60 32.04
CA LEU A 533 8.01 5.40 32.78
C LEU A 533 8.83 6.68 32.78
N GLU A 534 9.54 6.94 33.90
CA GLU A 534 10.46 8.06 34.04
C GLU A 534 11.75 7.63 34.77
N GLY A 535 12.85 8.34 34.53
CA GLY A 535 14.14 8.17 35.20
C GLY A 535 14.69 6.76 35.07
N GLU A 536 15.20 6.19 36.16
CA GLU A 536 15.85 4.87 36.18
C GLU A 536 14.96 3.73 35.64
N ALA A 537 13.63 3.84 35.82
CA ALA A 537 12.70 2.84 35.32
C ALA A 537 12.62 2.86 33.78
N TYR A 538 12.63 4.05 33.20
CA TYR A 538 12.70 4.24 31.74
C TYR A 538 14.01 3.69 31.18
N ASP A 539 15.15 4.08 31.75
CA ASP A 539 16.47 3.65 31.29
C ASP A 539 16.64 2.13 31.37
N LYS A 540 16.12 1.52 32.45
CA LYS A 540 16.12 0.07 32.60
C LYS A 540 15.33 -0.62 31.48
N GLU A 541 14.17 -0.10 31.15
CA GLU A 541 13.29 -0.70 30.13
C GLU A 541 13.87 -0.54 28.72
N ILE A 542 14.52 0.61 28.43
CA ILE A 542 15.28 0.81 27.20
C ILE A 542 16.40 -0.24 27.06
N ASN A 543 17.14 -0.51 28.15
CA ASN A 543 18.19 -1.53 28.12
C ASN A 543 17.64 -2.95 27.95
N VAL A 544 16.46 -3.24 28.50
CA VAL A 544 15.75 -4.51 28.23
C VAL A 544 15.41 -4.63 26.76
N LEU A 545 14.82 -3.58 26.16
CA LEU A 545 14.47 -3.56 24.74
C LEU A 545 15.71 -3.78 23.85
N LYS A 546 16.82 -3.10 24.12
CA LYS A 546 18.07 -3.31 23.38
C LYS A 546 18.56 -4.76 23.50
N SER A 547 18.52 -5.33 24.71
CA SER A 547 18.89 -6.73 24.92
C SER A 547 17.98 -7.73 24.21
N GLU A 548 16.69 -7.44 24.10
CA GLU A 548 15.73 -8.24 23.34
C GLU A 548 16.01 -8.19 21.83
N ILE A 549 16.36 -7.01 21.30
CA ILE A 549 16.77 -6.82 19.91
C ILE A 549 18.06 -7.60 19.64
N ASP A 550 19.09 -7.41 20.48
CA ASP A 550 20.36 -8.11 20.34
C ASP A 550 20.20 -9.63 20.45
N GLY A 551 19.31 -10.08 21.33
CA GLY A 551 18.99 -11.51 21.47
C GLY A 551 18.19 -12.10 20.32
N SER A 552 17.40 -11.28 19.65
CA SER A 552 16.53 -11.70 18.53
C SER A 552 17.26 -11.72 17.20
N TYR A 553 18.05 -10.70 16.93
CA TYR A 553 18.77 -10.53 15.66
C TYR A 553 20.24 -10.96 15.74
N GLY A 554 20.96 -10.54 16.78
CA GLY A 554 22.39 -10.75 16.93
C GLY A 554 23.25 -9.78 16.08
N ASP A 555 24.50 -9.58 16.52
CA ASP A 555 25.45 -8.66 15.88
C ASP A 555 25.75 -9.05 14.40
N GLU A 556 25.80 -10.35 14.11
CA GLU A 556 26.07 -10.84 12.75
C GLU A 556 24.97 -10.40 11.75
N TYR A 557 23.71 -10.32 12.18
CA TYR A 557 22.63 -9.79 11.36
C TYR A 557 22.91 -8.35 10.92
N PHE A 558 23.19 -7.46 11.88
CA PHE A 558 23.43 -6.05 11.59
C PHE A 558 24.68 -5.84 10.71
N LYS A 559 25.72 -6.65 10.91
CA LYS A 559 26.91 -6.63 10.05
C LYS A 559 26.58 -7.00 8.61
N GLU A 560 25.84 -8.08 8.40
CA GLU A 560 25.46 -8.52 7.06
C GLU A 560 24.54 -7.51 6.37
N GLN A 561 23.58 -6.93 7.10
CA GLN A 561 22.73 -5.88 6.57
C GLN A 561 23.54 -4.64 6.17
N THR A 562 24.54 -4.28 6.97
CA THR A 562 25.46 -3.16 6.68
C THR A 562 26.23 -3.40 5.37
N TYR A 563 26.78 -4.60 5.20
CA TYR A 563 27.45 -4.97 3.95
C TYR A 563 26.50 -4.96 2.75
N TYR A 564 25.33 -5.57 2.90
CA TYR A 564 24.34 -5.61 1.84
C TYR A 564 23.91 -4.20 1.42
N TYR A 565 23.57 -3.35 2.37
CA TYR A 565 23.19 -1.96 2.14
C TYR A 565 24.26 -1.18 1.37
N TYR A 566 25.50 -1.27 1.81
CA TYR A 566 26.62 -0.59 1.16
C TYR A 566 26.88 -1.13 -0.26
N CYS A 567 27.02 -2.44 -0.37
CA CYS A 567 27.44 -3.07 -1.62
C CYS A 567 26.38 -2.96 -2.71
N THR A 568 25.09 -3.09 -2.39
CA THR A 568 24.02 -2.93 -3.40
C THR A 568 23.97 -1.52 -3.95
N ARG A 569 24.19 -0.50 -3.12
CA ARG A 569 24.30 0.89 -3.60
C ARG A 569 25.51 1.09 -4.50
N LYS A 570 26.64 0.49 -4.18
CA LYS A 570 27.81 0.50 -5.03
C LYS A 570 27.61 -0.26 -6.35
N MET A 571 26.86 -1.33 -6.33
CA MET A 571 26.49 -2.05 -7.56
C MET A 571 25.59 -1.22 -8.47
N LEU A 572 24.72 -0.38 -7.92
CA LEU A 572 23.91 0.56 -8.72
C LEU A 572 24.74 1.59 -9.46
N GLU A 573 25.94 1.95 -8.97
CA GLU A 573 26.84 2.87 -9.67
C GLU A 573 27.34 2.31 -11.02
N PHE A 574 27.17 1.02 -11.26
CA PHE A 574 27.48 0.37 -12.54
C PHE A 574 26.38 0.50 -13.57
N ALA A 575 25.19 0.94 -13.18
CA ALA A 575 24.06 1.15 -14.07
C ALA A 575 24.01 2.56 -14.66
N ASN A 576 23.44 2.68 -15.86
CA ASN A 576 23.01 3.94 -16.44
C ASN A 576 21.54 4.15 -16.08
N ILE A 577 21.26 5.03 -15.14
CA ILE A 577 19.90 5.32 -14.70
C ILE A 577 19.34 6.41 -15.60
N THR A 578 18.22 6.13 -16.28
CA THR A 578 17.49 7.10 -17.11
C THR A 578 16.08 7.25 -16.55
N LYS A 579 15.64 8.51 -16.46
CA LYS A 579 14.29 8.88 -15.98
C LYS A 579 13.28 8.88 -17.12
#